data_27ff33b31d00232305d70042a28fd222
#
_entry.id   27ff33b31d00232305d70042a28fd222
#
_cell.length_a   1.000
_cell.length_b   1.000
_cell.length_c   1.000
_cell.angle_alpha   90.00
_cell.angle_beta   90.00
_cell.angle_gamma   90.00
#
_symmetry.space_group_name_H-M   'P 1'
#
loop_
_entity.id
_entity.type
_entity.pdbx_description
1 polymer ?
#
loop_
_entity_poly.entity_id
_entity_poly.type
_entity_poly.pdbx_seq_one_letter_code
_entity_poly.pdbx_strand_id
1 'polypeptide(L)'
;SGMYLTVGTGIGGGIISDGRLIHGMEHPETGHILIPRRTGDDIPCTCRFHQSCVEGLASGPMLERRTGMKGKDIPADSPVWDLEAFYIAEALVNYTMCYSVERIVLGGGVMDNKFLFPMIRNYYTELLSGYIDMPQVKDTDTYIVPAGLEGNQGIIGAMNLF
;
A
#
# COMPACT_ATOMS: atom_id res chain seq x y z
N SER A 1 -13.38 -5.21 -11.07
CA SER A 1 -12.94 -5.12 -9.66
C SER A 1 -11.64 -4.33 -9.54
N GLY A 2 -11.41 -3.71 -8.41
CA GLY A 2 -10.19 -2.94 -8.17
C GLY A 2 -10.03 -2.53 -6.71
N MET A 3 -8.82 -2.17 -6.35
CA MET A 3 -8.49 -1.63 -5.04
C MET A 3 -7.75 -0.31 -5.20
N TYR A 4 -8.12 0.68 -4.42
CA TYR A 4 -7.33 1.87 -4.19
C TYR A 4 -6.74 1.81 -2.78
N LEU A 5 -5.43 2.01 -2.65
CA LEU A 5 -4.74 2.11 -1.37
C LEU A 5 -4.03 3.47 -1.30
N THR A 6 -4.33 4.25 -0.29
CA THR A 6 -3.60 5.48 0.02
C THR A 6 -2.51 5.22 1.05
N VAL A 7 -1.29 5.66 0.77
CA VAL A 7 -0.14 5.57 1.68
C VAL A 7 0.36 7.00 1.94
N GLY A 8 0.12 7.49 3.13
CA GLY A 8 0.41 8.87 3.52
C GLY A 8 0.60 9.00 5.02
N THR A 9 -0.05 9.96 5.67
CA THR A 9 -0.07 10.08 7.14
C THR A 9 -0.64 8.83 7.80
N GLY A 10 -1.62 8.21 7.14
CA GLY A 10 -2.13 6.87 7.46
C GLY A 10 -2.15 6.01 6.22
N ILE A 11 -2.60 4.76 6.38
CA ILE A 11 -2.85 3.83 5.27
C ILE A 11 -4.30 3.37 5.33
N GLY A 12 -5.00 3.57 4.23
CA GLY A 12 -6.39 3.13 4.09
C GLY A 12 -6.70 2.73 2.67
N GLY A 13 -7.74 1.94 2.46
CA GLY A 13 -8.09 1.51 1.12
C GLY A 13 -9.58 1.25 0.94
N GLY A 14 -10.00 1.36 -0.32
CA GLY A 14 -11.32 0.99 -0.77
C GLY A 14 -11.23 -0.09 -1.83
N ILE A 15 -12.13 -1.07 -1.77
CA ILE A 15 -12.19 -2.18 -2.71
C ILE A 15 -13.53 -2.13 -3.42
N ILE A 16 -13.49 -2.26 -4.75
CA ILE A 16 -14.68 -2.39 -5.60
C ILE A 16 -14.72 -3.81 -6.16
N SER A 17 -15.84 -4.50 -5.95
CA SER A 17 -16.16 -5.77 -6.57
C SER A 17 -17.56 -5.69 -7.17
N ASP A 18 -17.71 -6.16 -8.41
CA ASP A 18 -18.98 -6.11 -9.18
C ASP A 18 -19.60 -4.70 -9.22
N GLY A 19 -18.76 -3.68 -9.38
CA GLY A 19 -19.18 -2.28 -9.46
C GLY A 19 -19.65 -1.67 -8.14
N ARG A 20 -19.44 -2.34 -7.01
CA ARG A 20 -19.85 -1.88 -5.69
C ARG A 20 -18.67 -1.85 -4.72
N LEU A 21 -18.65 -0.84 -3.86
CA LEU A 21 -17.71 -0.81 -2.74
C LEU A 21 -17.99 -1.99 -1.80
N ILE A 22 -16.93 -2.68 -1.39
CA ILE A 22 -17.03 -3.68 -0.34
C ILE A 22 -17.27 -2.94 0.98
N HIS A 23 -18.39 -3.27 1.60
CA HIS A 23 -18.81 -2.73 2.88
C HIS A 23 -19.44 -3.85 3.70
N GLY A 24 -18.94 -4.04 4.89
CA GLY A 24 -19.51 -5.00 5.84
C GLY A 24 -20.27 -4.29 6.95
N MET A 25 -19.99 -4.66 8.18
CA MET A 25 -20.46 -3.94 9.38
C MET A 25 -19.97 -2.48 9.38
N GLU A 26 -18.72 -2.31 8.93
CA GLU A 26 -18.07 -1.02 8.64
C GLU A 26 -17.28 -1.13 7.33
N HIS A 27 -16.64 -0.04 6.90
CA HIS A 27 -15.68 -0.09 5.79
C HIS A 27 -14.42 -0.90 6.20
N PRO A 28 -13.77 -1.59 5.24
CA PRO A 28 -12.57 -2.35 5.55
C PRO A 28 -11.42 -1.47 6.02
N GLU A 29 -10.87 -1.78 7.18
CA GLU A 29 -9.69 -1.14 7.77
C GLU A 29 -8.40 -1.78 7.26
N THR A 30 -8.16 -1.69 5.95
CA THR A 30 -7.06 -2.37 5.27
C THR A 30 -5.67 -1.97 5.78
N GLY A 31 -5.48 -0.73 6.23
CA GLY A 31 -4.22 -0.27 6.81
C GLY A 31 -3.86 -0.96 8.13
N HIS A 32 -4.83 -1.61 8.78
CA HIS A 32 -4.63 -2.24 10.09
C HIS A 32 -4.54 -3.76 10.05
N ILE A 33 -4.45 -4.38 8.87
CA ILE A 33 -4.11 -5.80 8.81
C ILE A 33 -2.72 -6.02 9.42
N LEU A 34 -2.57 -7.14 10.13
CA LEU A 34 -1.30 -7.50 10.75
C LEU A 34 -0.40 -8.17 9.71
N ILE A 35 0.85 -7.74 9.66
CA ILE A 35 1.86 -8.30 8.78
C ILE A 35 3.12 -8.67 9.59
N PRO A 36 3.88 -9.69 9.18
CA PRO A 36 5.15 -10.01 9.79
C PRO A 36 6.13 -8.84 9.70
N ARG A 37 6.96 -8.67 10.72
CA ARG A 37 8.05 -7.70 10.64
C ARG A 37 9.23 -8.32 9.92
N ARG A 38 9.88 -7.53 9.06
CA ARG A 38 11.12 -7.94 8.41
C ARG A 38 12.21 -8.16 9.47
N THR A 39 12.98 -9.23 9.33
CA THR A 39 14.09 -9.52 10.23
C THR A 39 15.06 -8.34 10.31
N GLY A 40 15.36 -7.90 11.53
CA GLY A 40 16.24 -6.74 11.77
C GLY A 40 15.53 -5.39 11.84
N ASP A 41 14.20 -5.32 11.60
CA ASP A 41 13.42 -4.11 11.85
C ASP A 41 12.85 -4.11 13.27
N ASP A 42 13.59 -3.55 14.22
CA ASP A 42 13.24 -3.51 15.64
C ASP A 42 12.58 -2.17 16.05
N ILE A 43 12.40 -1.23 15.11
CA ILE A 43 11.81 0.07 15.44
C ILE A 43 10.32 -0.12 15.77
N PRO A 44 9.84 0.33 16.95
CA PRO A 44 8.46 0.12 17.36
C PRO A 44 7.43 0.67 16.35
N CYS A 45 6.41 -0.12 16.08
CA CYS A 45 5.26 0.26 15.26
C CYS A 45 4.65 1.60 15.74
N THR A 46 4.23 2.46 14.83
CA THR A 46 3.61 3.75 15.18
C THR A 46 2.15 3.63 15.59
N CYS A 47 1.49 2.52 15.26
CA CYS A 47 0.11 2.27 15.64
C CYS A 47 -0.01 2.07 17.16
N ARG A 48 -0.95 2.77 17.78
CA ARG A 48 -1.20 2.65 19.23
C ARG A 48 -1.92 1.35 19.62
N PHE A 49 -2.52 0.64 18.65
CA PHE A 49 -3.31 -0.56 18.90
C PHE A 49 -2.56 -1.85 18.56
N HIS A 50 -1.70 -1.80 17.55
CA HIS A 50 -1.05 -2.98 16.98
C HIS A 50 0.47 -2.90 17.07
N GLN A 51 1.10 -4.06 17.24
CA GLN A 51 2.56 -4.16 17.25
C GLN A 51 3.16 -4.24 15.84
N SER A 52 2.32 -4.57 14.82
CA SER A 52 2.80 -4.92 13.49
C SER A 52 1.66 -4.85 12.45
N CYS A 53 1.01 -3.69 12.32
CA CYS A 53 0.07 -3.46 11.22
C CYS A 53 0.73 -2.66 10.09
N VAL A 54 0.15 -2.74 8.89
CA VAL A 54 0.68 -2.08 7.69
C VAL A 54 0.88 -0.58 7.91
N GLU A 55 -0.13 0.12 8.43
CA GLU A 55 -0.03 1.57 8.70
C GLU A 55 1.09 1.88 9.69
N GLY A 56 1.18 1.11 10.76
CA GLY A 56 2.19 1.33 11.79
C GLY A 56 3.62 1.01 11.35
N LEU A 57 3.80 0.29 10.24
CA LEU A 57 5.11 -0.09 9.69
C LEU A 57 5.49 0.67 8.42
N ALA A 58 4.51 1.17 7.64
CA ALA A 58 4.73 1.72 6.30
C ALA A 58 4.02 3.08 6.08
N SER A 59 3.67 3.82 7.11
CA SER A 59 3.11 5.17 6.96
C SER A 59 4.18 6.27 7.00
N GLY A 60 3.81 7.47 6.55
CA GLY A 60 4.67 8.65 6.63
C GLY A 60 5.23 8.93 8.05
N PRO A 61 4.42 8.84 9.13
CA PRO A 61 4.93 8.90 10.51
C PRO A 61 5.96 7.84 10.85
N MET A 62 5.88 6.64 10.25
CA MET A 62 6.89 5.61 10.46
C MET A 62 8.19 5.91 9.71
N LEU A 63 8.11 6.46 8.50
CA LEU A 63 9.28 6.97 7.78
C LEU A 63 9.99 8.07 8.58
N GLU A 64 9.21 9.00 9.14
CA GLU A 64 9.75 10.07 10.00
C GLU A 64 10.41 9.49 11.28
N ARG A 65 9.79 8.50 11.91
CA ARG A 65 10.36 7.80 13.08
C ARG A 65 11.70 7.11 12.76
N ARG A 66 11.82 6.49 11.57
CA ARG A 66 13.03 5.78 11.15
C ARG A 66 14.17 6.71 10.77
N THR A 67 13.86 7.86 10.19
CA THR A 67 14.86 8.74 9.56
C THR A 67 15.06 10.08 10.28
N GLY A 68 14.11 10.50 11.12
CA GLY A 68 14.03 11.85 11.66
C GLY A 68 13.61 12.91 10.63
N MET A 69 13.26 12.51 9.41
CA MET A 69 12.89 13.39 8.30
C MET A 69 11.46 13.10 7.81
N LYS A 70 10.75 14.14 7.34
CA LYS A 70 9.47 13.93 6.68
C LYS A 70 9.68 13.24 5.33
N GLY A 71 8.73 12.40 4.92
CA GLY A 71 8.86 11.58 3.72
C GLY A 71 9.33 12.33 2.46
N LYS A 72 8.86 13.57 2.25
CA LYS A 72 9.26 14.43 1.13
C LYS A 72 10.72 14.90 1.17
N ASP A 73 11.35 14.87 2.35
CA ASP A 73 12.72 15.37 2.58
C ASP A 73 13.74 14.21 2.67
N ILE A 74 13.26 12.96 2.60
CA ILE A 74 14.10 11.76 2.63
C ILE A 74 14.77 11.59 1.27
N PRO A 75 16.12 11.49 1.19
CA PRO A 75 16.82 11.24 -0.07
C PRO A 75 16.33 9.95 -0.77
N ALA A 76 16.25 9.98 -2.10
CA ALA A 76 15.75 8.85 -2.88
C ALA A 76 16.61 7.58 -2.76
N ASP A 77 17.88 7.72 -2.42
CA ASP A 77 18.83 6.64 -2.20
C ASP A 77 18.86 6.14 -0.75
N SER A 78 17.99 6.66 0.11
CA SER A 78 17.91 6.22 1.51
C SER A 78 17.47 4.75 1.61
N PRO A 79 18.17 3.94 2.43
CA PRO A 79 17.82 2.52 2.61
C PRO A 79 16.45 2.30 3.24
N VAL A 80 15.83 3.32 3.83
CA VAL A 80 14.48 3.21 4.40
C VAL A 80 13.44 2.87 3.34
N TRP A 81 13.65 3.28 2.09
CA TRP A 81 12.73 3.02 0.99
C TRP A 81 12.65 1.55 0.61
N ASP A 82 13.72 0.79 0.83
CA ASP A 82 13.73 -0.66 0.64
C ASP A 82 12.76 -1.35 1.61
N LEU A 83 12.80 -0.93 2.88
CA LEU A 83 11.92 -1.45 3.91
C LEU A 83 10.46 -1.01 3.69
N GLU A 84 10.25 0.23 3.26
CA GLU A 84 8.94 0.77 2.90
C GLU A 84 8.29 -0.04 1.77
N ALA A 85 9.05 -0.25 0.68
CA ALA A 85 8.59 -1.04 -0.46
C ALA A 85 8.25 -2.49 -0.08
N PHE A 86 9.06 -3.09 0.80
CA PHE A 86 8.83 -4.44 1.30
C PHE A 86 7.48 -4.55 2.04
N TYR A 87 7.20 -3.67 3.01
CA TYR A 87 5.96 -3.74 3.78
C TYR A 87 4.72 -3.43 2.94
N ILE A 88 4.82 -2.47 2.02
CA ILE A 88 3.73 -2.22 1.08
C ILE A 88 3.48 -3.47 0.23
N ALA A 89 4.51 -4.09 -0.34
CA ALA A 89 4.37 -5.28 -1.17
C ALA A 89 3.75 -6.45 -0.39
N GLU A 90 4.16 -6.67 0.85
CA GLU A 90 3.60 -7.69 1.73
C GLU A 90 2.10 -7.50 1.96
N ALA A 91 1.68 -6.26 2.19
CA ALA A 91 0.26 -5.91 2.28
C ALA A 91 -0.48 -6.20 0.97
N LEU A 92 0.10 -5.82 -0.18
CA LEU A 92 -0.51 -6.04 -1.50
C LEU A 92 -0.70 -7.53 -1.81
N VAL A 93 0.24 -8.40 -1.41
CA VAL A 93 0.08 -9.85 -1.53
C VAL A 93 -1.12 -10.32 -0.73
N ASN A 94 -1.27 -9.88 0.53
CA ASN A 94 -2.41 -10.23 1.35
C ASN A 94 -3.74 -9.77 0.72
N TYR A 95 -3.80 -8.54 0.20
CA TYR A 95 -5.02 -8.05 -0.46
C TYR A 95 -5.33 -8.81 -1.74
N THR A 96 -4.30 -9.17 -2.53
CA THR A 96 -4.48 -10.01 -3.72
C THR A 96 -5.06 -11.37 -3.35
N MET A 97 -4.56 -12.00 -2.30
CA MET A 97 -5.08 -13.29 -1.81
C MET A 97 -6.51 -13.20 -1.29
N CYS A 98 -6.87 -12.09 -0.61
CA CYS A 98 -8.19 -11.94 -0.01
C CYS A 98 -9.27 -11.48 -1.00
N TYR A 99 -8.92 -10.58 -1.91
CA TYR A 99 -9.91 -9.87 -2.74
C TYR A 99 -9.83 -10.22 -4.23
N SER A 100 -8.70 -10.76 -4.69
CA SER A 100 -8.49 -11.16 -6.10
C SER A 100 -8.90 -10.07 -7.09
N VAL A 101 -8.54 -8.82 -6.81
CA VAL A 101 -8.89 -7.68 -7.66
C VAL A 101 -8.12 -7.71 -8.98
N GLU A 102 -8.67 -7.07 -10.02
CA GLU A 102 -8.04 -6.97 -11.33
C GLU A 102 -6.95 -5.90 -11.40
N ARG A 103 -6.93 -4.96 -10.44
CA ARG A 103 -5.95 -3.88 -10.39
C ARG A 103 -5.86 -3.28 -9.00
N ILE A 104 -4.64 -2.90 -8.61
CA ILE A 104 -4.36 -2.14 -7.39
C ILE A 104 -3.78 -0.78 -7.78
N VAL A 105 -4.43 0.28 -7.31
CA VAL A 105 -4.02 1.67 -7.52
C VAL A 105 -3.43 2.19 -6.22
N LEU A 106 -2.19 2.66 -6.26
CA LEU A 106 -1.51 3.24 -5.11
C LEU A 106 -1.45 4.77 -5.23
N GLY A 107 -1.87 5.44 -4.16
CA GLY A 107 -1.83 6.89 -4.04
C GLY A 107 -1.41 7.34 -2.64
N GLY A 108 -1.54 8.64 -2.36
CA GLY A 108 -1.08 9.25 -1.11
C GLY A 108 0.36 9.76 -1.19
N GLY A 109 0.73 10.65 -0.27
CA GLY A 109 1.97 11.41 -0.35
C GLY A 109 3.26 10.57 -0.36
N VAL A 110 3.26 9.37 0.24
CA VAL A 110 4.40 8.46 0.14
C VAL A 110 4.58 7.95 -1.29
N MET A 111 3.47 7.69 -1.99
CA MET A 111 3.47 7.18 -3.36
C MET A 111 3.74 8.25 -4.44
N ASP A 112 3.93 9.50 -4.06
CA ASP A 112 4.47 10.53 -4.95
C ASP A 112 5.92 10.21 -5.36
N ASN A 113 6.63 9.44 -4.56
CA ASN A 113 7.94 8.86 -4.85
C ASN A 113 7.82 7.72 -5.86
N LYS A 114 7.79 8.05 -7.15
CA LYS A 114 7.54 7.07 -8.23
C LYS A 114 8.57 5.95 -8.32
N PHE A 115 9.78 6.16 -7.82
CA PHE A 115 10.82 5.13 -7.74
C PHE A 115 10.45 3.95 -6.82
N LEU A 116 9.46 4.11 -5.93
CA LEU A 116 8.97 3.00 -5.10
C LEU A 116 8.24 1.92 -5.91
N PHE A 117 7.58 2.28 -7.02
CA PHE A 117 6.78 1.31 -7.77
C PHE A 117 7.58 0.09 -8.26
N PRO A 118 8.72 0.24 -8.93
CA PRO A 118 9.52 -0.93 -9.33
C PRO A 118 10.00 -1.74 -8.12
N MET A 119 10.33 -1.10 -6.99
CA MET A 119 10.75 -1.81 -5.78
C MET A 119 9.61 -2.64 -5.18
N ILE A 120 8.42 -2.04 -5.06
CA ILE A 120 7.20 -2.70 -4.58
C ILE A 120 6.84 -3.89 -5.48
N ARG A 121 6.88 -3.73 -6.80
CA ARG A 121 6.56 -4.79 -7.77
C ARG A 121 7.54 -5.96 -7.70
N ASN A 122 8.83 -5.67 -7.48
CA ASN A 122 9.84 -6.71 -7.29
C ASN A 122 9.56 -7.54 -6.04
N TYR A 123 9.35 -6.88 -4.88
CA TYR A 123 9.00 -7.57 -3.65
C TYR A 123 7.65 -8.29 -3.75
N TYR A 124 6.66 -7.69 -4.40
CA TYR A 124 5.37 -8.34 -4.63
C TYR A 124 5.53 -9.65 -5.39
N THR A 125 6.32 -9.65 -6.47
CA THR A 125 6.57 -10.85 -7.28
C THR A 125 7.29 -11.93 -6.46
N GLU A 126 8.31 -11.54 -5.69
CA GLU A 126 9.05 -12.43 -4.81
C GLU A 126 8.14 -13.06 -3.74
N LEU A 127 7.39 -12.23 -3.01
CA LEU A 127 6.51 -12.67 -1.93
C LEU A 127 5.31 -13.50 -2.43
N LEU A 128 4.74 -13.15 -3.58
CA LEU A 128 3.67 -13.94 -4.20
C LEU A 128 4.15 -15.31 -4.64
N SER A 129 5.46 -15.45 -4.93
CA SER A 129 6.14 -16.72 -5.23
C SER A 129 5.47 -17.57 -6.30
N GLY A 130 4.78 -16.92 -7.26
CA GLY A 130 4.09 -17.60 -8.35
C GLY A 130 2.82 -18.36 -7.94
N TYR A 131 2.31 -18.16 -6.73
CA TYR A 131 1.10 -18.87 -6.25
C TYR A 131 -0.13 -18.57 -7.11
N ILE A 132 -0.30 -17.32 -7.54
CA ILE A 132 -1.36 -16.92 -8.47
C ILE A 132 -0.76 -16.83 -9.87
N ASP A 133 -1.18 -17.76 -10.77
CA ASP A 133 -0.72 -17.85 -12.15
C ASP A 133 -1.72 -17.20 -13.13
N MET A 134 -2.05 -15.93 -12.88
CA MET A 134 -2.93 -15.13 -13.74
C MET A 134 -2.11 -14.12 -14.53
N PRO A 135 -2.35 -13.96 -15.85
CA PRO A 135 -1.59 -12.99 -16.67
C PRO A 135 -1.63 -11.57 -16.11
N GLN A 136 -2.77 -11.13 -15.59
CA GLN A 136 -2.96 -9.81 -15.00
C GLN A 136 -2.05 -9.59 -13.79
N VAL A 137 -1.90 -10.58 -12.92
CA VAL A 137 -1.10 -10.52 -11.70
C VAL A 137 0.41 -10.60 -12.02
N LYS A 138 0.77 -11.33 -13.09
CA LYS A 138 2.15 -11.43 -13.57
C LYS A 138 2.66 -10.14 -14.21
N ASP A 139 1.79 -9.42 -14.89
CA ASP A 139 2.09 -8.09 -15.43
C ASP A 139 1.94 -7.03 -14.33
N THR A 140 2.91 -6.99 -13.43
CA THR A 140 2.89 -6.08 -12.29
C THR A 140 2.86 -4.60 -12.68
N ASP A 141 3.32 -4.25 -13.88
CA ASP A 141 3.31 -2.88 -14.39
C ASP A 141 1.89 -2.35 -14.65
N THR A 142 0.99 -3.24 -15.07
CA THR A 142 -0.42 -2.90 -15.26
C THR A 142 -1.29 -3.28 -14.07
N TYR A 143 -0.82 -4.18 -13.19
CA TYR A 143 -1.55 -4.63 -12.01
C TYR A 143 -1.42 -3.65 -10.83
N ILE A 144 -0.20 -3.18 -10.54
CA ILE A 144 0.11 -2.24 -9.45
C ILE A 144 0.48 -0.90 -10.07
N VAL A 145 -0.46 0.05 -10.07
CA VAL A 145 -0.34 1.30 -10.81
C VAL A 145 -0.43 2.53 -9.91
N PRO A 146 0.20 3.65 -10.30
CA PRO A 146 0.02 4.90 -9.60
C PRO A 146 -1.39 5.47 -9.81
N ALA A 147 -1.86 6.28 -8.86
CA ALA A 147 -3.07 7.08 -9.01
C ALA A 147 -2.90 8.06 -10.19
N GLY A 148 -3.88 8.10 -11.11
CA GLY A 148 -3.83 8.87 -12.35
C GLY A 148 -4.57 10.21 -12.31
N LEU A 149 -5.12 10.63 -11.16
CA LEU A 149 -5.95 11.83 -11.04
C LEU A 149 -5.22 13.03 -10.40
N GLU A 150 -3.90 13.06 -10.46
CA GLU A 150 -3.04 14.19 -10.04
C GLU A 150 -3.39 14.76 -8.65
N GLY A 151 -3.68 13.90 -7.68
CA GLY A 151 -4.05 14.30 -6.33
C GLY A 151 -5.56 14.59 -6.13
N ASN A 152 -6.36 14.61 -7.20
CA ASN A 152 -7.79 14.92 -7.14
C ASN A 152 -8.69 13.69 -6.89
N GLN A 153 -8.11 12.49 -6.68
CA GLN A 153 -8.87 11.25 -6.55
C GLN A 153 -9.90 11.29 -5.40
N GLY A 154 -9.60 11.96 -4.30
CA GLY A 154 -10.52 12.12 -3.18
C GLY A 154 -11.74 12.98 -3.55
N ILE A 155 -11.51 14.12 -4.20
CA ILE A 155 -12.58 15.04 -4.61
C ILE A 155 -13.44 14.40 -5.70
N ILE A 156 -12.80 13.82 -6.72
CA ILE A 156 -13.51 13.15 -7.83
C ILE A 156 -14.29 11.94 -7.29
N GLY A 157 -13.72 11.17 -6.39
CA GLY A 157 -14.41 10.06 -5.73
C GLY A 157 -15.65 10.53 -4.97
N ALA A 158 -15.53 11.61 -4.19
CA ALA A 158 -16.66 12.17 -3.45
C ALA A 158 -17.79 12.68 -4.38
N MET A 159 -17.43 13.30 -5.53
CA MET A 159 -18.41 13.77 -6.52
C MET A 159 -19.18 12.63 -7.22
N ASN A 160 -18.66 11.40 -7.21
CA ASN A 160 -19.30 10.24 -7.81
C ASN A 160 -20.14 9.42 -6.80
N LEU A 161 -20.28 9.90 -5.56
CA LEU A 161 -21.14 9.24 -4.57
C LEU A 161 -22.61 9.71 -4.64
N PHE A 162 -22.89 10.73 -5.44
CA PHE A 162 -24.20 11.32 -5.69
C PHE A 162 -24.51 11.24 -7.17
#